data_40faef4c6e74418a5b496d31bbe543e7
#
_entry.id   40faef4c6e74418a5b496d31bbe543e7
#
_cell.length_a   1.000
_cell.length_b   1.000
_cell.length_c   1.000
_cell.angle_alpha   90.00
_cell.angle_beta   90.00
_cell.angle_gamma   90.00
#
_symmetry.space_group_name_H-M   'P 1'
#
loop_
_entity.id
_entity.type
_entity.pdbx_description
1 polymer ?
#
loop_
_entity_poly.entity_id
_entity_poly.type
_entity_poly.pdbx_seq_one_letter_code
_entity_poly.pdbx_strand_id
1 'polypeptide(L)'
;MIDKMSINEKIGQMLIVGMDGNKVNERIKVLIEKYKISGVILYKKNYNNYDEMIAVIKELKKLNSKNKIPLFIAIDQEGGRVNRMPPEFHNLYNPLKLSKLKDINVIKEAGDITGEMLQKSGCNMNFSPVLDILSKKTTEAIGNRCYGENAYNVSKYGTEVMKQLQKHNIVSVIKHFPGQGACKADSHYLLPSIKKMEKYNIKPFISAIQNGADIMMVGHMIVKNISRIYPASLSRKMIKKIRLKYKFKGVIITDDLKMRAIKYIYGTKDALKKAIYAGNDLVLFRFNKKDETDAIEMLIKLVNKGKIKQRRIDRSVKRIIELKQKYNISDNINIDGCNIEEINSRIDSINSRVDNYKAEL
;
A
#
# COMPACT_ATOMS: atom_id res chain seq x y z
N MET A 1 -12.62 12.43 19.71
CA MET A 1 -12.62 10.96 19.43
C MET A 1 -11.36 10.29 19.94
N ILE A 2 -10.15 10.72 19.55
CA ILE A 2 -8.87 10.06 19.86
C ILE A 2 -8.63 9.95 21.37
N ASP A 3 -8.93 10.99 22.15
CA ASP A 3 -8.70 11.00 23.59
C ASP A 3 -9.55 9.95 24.35
N LYS A 4 -10.66 9.50 23.73
CA LYS A 4 -11.55 8.46 24.30
C LYS A 4 -11.17 7.05 23.87
N MET A 5 -10.16 6.87 22.98
CA MET A 5 -9.70 5.57 22.53
C MET A 5 -8.72 4.95 23.53
N SER A 6 -8.88 3.66 23.78
CA SER A 6 -7.90 2.87 24.53
C SER A 6 -6.57 2.76 23.77
N ILE A 7 -5.50 2.42 24.47
CA ILE A 7 -4.19 2.17 23.84
C ILE A 7 -4.27 0.99 22.86
N ASN A 8 -5.07 -0.03 23.16
CA ASN A 8 -5.28 -1.17 22.28
C ASN A 8 -5.88 -0.73 20.94
N GLU A 9 -6.94 0.07 20.96
CA GLU A 9 -7.57 0.61 19.76
C GLU A 9 -6.62 1.51 18.97
N LYS A 10 -5.87 2.38 19.65
CA LYS A 10 -4.89 3.26 19.01
C LYS A 10 -3.80 2.48 18.29
N ILE A 11 -3.26 1.43 18.90
CA ILE A 11 -2.23 0.58 18.29
C ILE A 11 -2.82 -0.24 17.14
N GLY A 12 -4.02 -0.80 17.32
CA GLY A 12 -4.72 -1.50 16.25
C GLY A 12 -4.93 -0.62 15.02
N GLN A 13 -5.35 0.65 15.22
CA GLN A 13 -5.49 1.59 14.09
C GLN A 13 -4.18 1.90 13.36
N MET A 14 -3.03 1.52 13.87
CA MET A 14 -1.75 1.64 13.16
C MET A 14 -1.38 0.39 12.34
N LEU A 15 -2.27 -0.61 12.23
CA LEU A 15 -1.97 -1.89 11.59
C LEU A 15 -2.91 -2.17 10.41
N ILE A 16 -2.32 -2.55 9.27
CA ILE A 16 -3.01 -3.24 8.17
C ILE A 16 -2.46 -4.65 8.14
N VAL A 17 -3.34 -5.65 8.17
CA VAL A 17 -2.96 -7.06 8.25
C VAL A 17 -3.39 -7.84 7.01
N GLY A 18 -2.63 -8.87 6.64
CA GLY A 18 -3.02 -9.78 5.56
C GLY A 18 -3.95 -10.88 6.06
N MET A 19 -4.89 -11.27 5.22
CA MET A 19 -5.74 -12.43 5.49
C MET A 19 -5.08 -13.72 4.97
N ASP A 20 -5.21 -14.81 5.73
CA ASP A 20 -4.80 -16.16 5.33
C ASP A 20 -6.03 -16.99 4.92
N GLY A 21 -5.89 -17.75 3.82
CA GLY A 21 -6.99 -18.55 3.27
C GLY A 21 -8.08 -17.70 2.61
N ASN A 22 -9.19 -18.35 2.26
CA ASN A 22 -10.32 -17.76 1.54
C ASN A 22 -11.57 -17.53 2.41
N LYS A 23 -11.43 -17.66 3.72
CA LYS A 23 -12.50 -17.40 4.71
C LYS A 23 -11.97 -16.55 5.85
N VAL A 24 -12.84 -15.73 6.41
CA VAL A 24 -12.51 -14.97 7.63
C VAL A 24 -12.36 -15.95 8.78
N ASN A 25 -11.16 -16.02 9.32
CA ASN A 25 -10.80 -16.97 10.38
C ASN A 25 -10.72 -16.29 11.75
N GLU A 26 -10.61 -17.10 12.82
CA GLU A 26 -10.53 -16.59 14.19
C GLU A 26 -9.39 -15.59 14.44
N ARG A 27 -8.29 -15.70 13.70
CA ARG A 27 -7.21 -14.72 13.80
C ARG A 27 -7.68 -13.33 13.36
N ILE A 28 -8.34 -13.23 12.20
CA ILE A 28 -8.85 -11.97 11.68
C ILE A 28 -9.95 -11.41 12.59
N LYS A 29 -10.86 -12.26 13.09
CA LYS A 29 -11.89 -11.86 14.04
C LYS A 29 -11.28 -11.20 15.29
N VAL A 30 -10.31 -11.85 15.92
CA VAL A 30 -9.61 -11.30 17.10
C VAL A 30 -8.92 -9.98 16.77
N LEU A 31 -8.27 -9.85 15.61
CA LEU A 31 -7.61 -8.61 15.21
C LEU A 31 -8.60 -7.47 14.99
N ILE A 32 -9.76 -7.73 14.40
CA ILE A 32 -10.82 -6.74 14.18
C ILE A 32 -11.54 -6.41 15.48
N GLU A 33 -12.01 -7.41 16.21
CA GLU A 33 -12.91 -7.20 17.36
C GLU A 33 -12.17 -6.78 18.63
N LYS A 34 -11.00 -7.39 18.93
CA LYS A 34 -10.24 -7.08 20.15
C LYS A 34 -9.29 -5.90 19.94
N TYR A 35 -8.51 -5.92 18.84
CA TYR A 35 -7.46 -4.91 18.64
C TYR A 35 -7.88 -3.75 17.76
N LYS A 36 -9.07 -3.81 17.11
CA LYS A 36 -9.60 -2.72 16.28
C LYS A 36 -8.61 -2.29 15.20
N ILE A 37 -8.05 -3.24 14.44
CA ILE A 37 -7.08 -2.95 13.38
C ILE A 37 -7.60 -1.94 12.36
N SER A 38 -6.69 -1.23 11.69
CA SER A 38 -7.03 -0.21 10.70
C SER A 38 -7.60 -0.77 9.41
N GLY A 39 -7.12 -1.94 8.99
CA GLY A 39 -7.55 -2.55 7.72
C GLY A 39 -7.01 -3.93 7.48
N VAL A 40 -7.52 -4.53 6.40
CA VAL A 40 -7.13 -5.85 5.90
C VAL A 40 -6.69 -5.70 4.45
N ILE A 41 -5.54 -6.29 4.08
CA ILE A 41 -5.11 -6.42 2.70
C ILE A 41 -5.48 -7.80 2.16
N LEU A 42 -6.10 -7.80 0.98
CA LEU A 42 -6.53 -9.00 0.26
C LEU A 42 -5.52 -9.38 -0.82
N TYR A 43 -5.36 -10.68 -1.01
CA TYR A 43 -4.51 -11.30 -2.02
C TYR A 43 -5.33 -12.26 -2.87
N LYS A 44 -4.83 -12.61 -4.05
CA LYS A 44 -5.50 -13.52 -4.98
C LYS A 44 -5.94 -14.87 -4.35
N LYS A 45 -5.25 -15.33 -3.32
CA LYS A 45 -5.58 -16.56 -2.57
C LYS A 45 -6.76 -16.44 -1.61
N ASN A 46 -7.33 -15.24 -1.44
CA ASN A 46 -8.43 -15.01 -0.50
C ASN A 46 -9.82 -15.22 -1.11
N TYR A 47 -9.90 -15.48 -2.41
CA TYR A 47 -11.10 -15.77 -3.16
C TYR A 47 -10.74 -16.46 -4.49
N ASN A 48 -11.66 -17.25 -5.04
CA ASN A 48 -11.48 -17.93 -6.31
C ASN A 48 -12.20 -17.21 -7.47
N ASN A 49 -13.29 -16.50 -7.16
CA ASN A 49 -14.16 -15.81 -8.10
C ASN A 49 -14.63 -14.47 -7.49
N TYR A 50 -15.39 -13.71 -8.29
CA TYR A 50 -15.83 -12.37 -7.91
C TYR A 50 -16.84 -12.38 -6.76
N ASP A 51 -17.78 -13.32 -6.77
CA ASP A 51 -18.79 -13.44 -5.70
C ASP A 51 -18.14 -13.76 -4.36
N GLU A 52 -17.13 -14.65 -4.34
CA GLU A 52 -16.36 -14.93 -3.14
C GLU A 52 -15.58 -13.70 -2.65
N MET A 53 -15.01 -12.89 -3.58
CA MET A 53 -14.34 -11.64 -3.21
C MET A 53 -15.31 -10.69 -2.51
N ILE A 54 -16.50 -10.47 -3.09
CA ILE A 54 -17.54 -9.63 -2.49
C ILE A 54 -17.99 -10.18 -1.14
N ALA A 55 -18.22 -11.49 -1.03
CA ALA A 55 -18.62 -12.14 0.22
C ALA A 55 -17.60 -11.94 1.34
N VAL A 56 -16.30 -12.12 1.06
CA VAL A 56 -15.21 -11.89 2.01
C VAL A 56 -15.18 -10.43 2.46
N ILE A 57 -15.32 -9.49 1.55
CA ILE A 57 -15.32 -8.05 1.86
C ILE A 57 -16.54 -7.70 2.74
N LYS A 58 -17.73 -8.19 2.40
CA LYS A 58 -18.96 -8.00 3.20
C LYS A 58 -18.79 -8.57 4.61
N GLU A 59 -18.20 -9.76 4.74
CA GLU A 59 -17.95 -10.39 6.05
C GLU A 59 -16.99 -9.56 6.91
N LEU A 60 -15.88 -9.08 6.34
CA LEU A 60 -14.92 -8.23 7.05
C LEU A 60 -15.56 -6.92 7.54
N LYS A 61 -16.32 -6.24 6.69
CA LYS A 61 -17.06 -5.01 7.04
C LYS A 61 -18.10 -5.28 8.11
N LYS A 62 -18.86 -6.37 7.99
CA LYS A 62 -19.87 -6.79 9.00
C LYS A 62 -19.22 -7.05 10.35
N LEU A 63 -18.08 -7.70 10.42
CA LEU A 63 -17.34 -7.91 11.68
C LEU A 63 -16.92 -6.59 12.31
N ASN A 64 -16.52 -5.61 11.50
CA ASN A 64 -16.09 -4.30 12.00
C ASN A 64 -17.25 -3.35 12.33
N SER A 65 -18.49 -3.66 11.95
CA SER A 65 -19.64 -2.72 12.08
C SER A 65 -19.91 -2.24 13.50
N LYS A 66 -19.50 -3.01 14.51
CA LYS A 66 -19.55 -2.63 15.92
C LYS A 66 -18.45 -1.65 16.34
N ASN A 67 -17.45 -1.44 15.51
CA ASN A 67 -16.33 -0.54 15.76
C ASN A 67 -16.67 0.86 15.25
N LYS A 68 -16.17 1.90 15.95
CA LYS A 68 -16.44 3.30 15.58
C LYS A 68 -15.65 3.77 14.35
N ILE A 69 -14.60 3.07 13.99
CA ILE A 69 -13.68 3.43 12.91
C ILE A 69 -13.74 2.35 11.85
N PRO A 70 -14.11 2.69 10.61
CA PRO A 70 -14.27 1.71 9.53
C PRO A 70 -12.94 1.11 9.07
N LEU A 71 -13.00 -0.06 8.40
CA LEU A 71 -11.83 -0.76 7.88
C LEU A 71 -11.34 -0.19 6.55
N PHE A 72 -10.03 -0.12 6.39
CA PHE A 72 -9.45 -0.17 5.05
C PHE A 72 -9.54 -1.60 4.50
N ILE A 73 -10.11 -1.75 3.31
CA ILE A 73 -10.04 -2.95 2.50
C ILE A 73 -9.02 -2.67 1.40
N ALA A 74 -7.81 -3.16 1.61
CA ALA A 74 -6.66 -2.84 0.77
C ALA A 74 -6.34 -3.96 -0.21
N ILE A 75 -5.73 -3.60 -1.34
CA ILE A 75 -5.34 -4.52 -2.39
C ILE A 75 -4.08 -4.00 -3.12
N ASP A 76 -3.33 -4.90 -3.78
CA ASP A 76 -2.27 -4.55 -4.74
C ASP A 76 -2.79 -4.77 -6.17
N GLN A 77 -3.51 -3.82 -6.72
CA GLN A 77 -3.98 -3.89 -8.10
C GLN A 77 -3.18 -2.90 -8.96
N GLU A 78 -2.15 -3.40 -9.66
CA GLU A 78 -1.22 -2.61 -10.48
C GLU A 78 -1.41 -2.83 -11.98
N GLY A 79 -2.01 -3.97 -12.35
CA GLY A 79 -2.01 -4.52 -13.71
C GLY A 79 -0.79 -5.42 -13.99
N GLY A 80 -0.83 -6.11 -15.14
CA GLY A 80 0.19 -7.10 -15.50
C GLY A 80 0.30 -8.21 -14.45
N ARG A 81 1.53 -8.52 -14.01
CA ARG A 81 1.77 -9.60 -13.05
C ARG A 81 1.28 -9.33 -11.63
N VAL A 82 1.02 -8.07 -11.29
CA VAL A 82 0.46 -7.70 -9.99
C VAL A 82 -1.02 -7.37 -10.15
N ASN A 83 -1.78 -8.42 -10.45
CA ASN A 83 -3.22 -8.44 -10.56
C ASN A 83 -3.81 -9.28 -9.44
N ARG A 84 -4.77 -8.71 -8.70
CA ARG A 84 -5.47 -9.40 -7.61
C ARG A 84 -6.94 -9.60 -7.91
N MET A 85 -7.45 -9.00 -8.98
CA MET A 85 -8.84 -9.23 -9.35
C MET A 85 -9.08 -10.70 -9.71
N PRO A 86 -10.29 -11.23 -9.46
CA PRO A 86 -10.71 -12.57 -9.82
C PRO A 86 -10.61 -12.83 -11.32
N PRO A 87 -10.64 -14.12 -11.75
CA PRO A 87 -10.38 -14.50 -13.14
C PRO A 87 -11.43 -14.02 -14.14
N GLU A 88 -12.62 -13.61 -13.68
CA GLU A 88 -13.68 -13.04 -14.54
C GLU A 88 -13.27 -11.68 -15.11
N PHE A 89 -12.36 -10.96 -14.46
CA PHE A 89 -11.85 -9.70 -14.96
C PHE A 89 -10.64 -9.91 -15.87
N HIS A 90 -10.68 -9.32 -17.05
CA HIS A 90 -9.52 -9.20 -17.89
C HIS A 90 -8.44 -8.35 -17.20
N ASN A 91 -7.19 -8.57 -17.55
CA ASN A 91 -6.08 -7.89 -16.90
C ASN A 91 -5.52 -6.78 -17.78
N LEU A 92 -5.45 -5.58 -17.26
CA LEU A 92 -4.71 -4.50 -17.88
C LEU A 92 -3.24 -4.88 -18.06
N TYR A 93 -2.64 -4.47 -19.17
CA TYR A 93 -1.20 -4.60 -19.33
C TYR A 93 -0.44 -3.87 -18.21
N ASN A 94 0.79 -4.32 -17.99
CA ASN A 94 1.64 -3.73 -16.95
C ASN A 94 1.96 -2.25 -17.24
N PRO A 95 2.23 -1.45 -16.19
CA PRO A 95 2.51 -0.02 -16.32
C PRO A 95 3.57 0.35 -17.35
N LEU A 96 4.65 -0.45 -17.46
CA LEU A 96 5.72 -0.20 -18.44
C LEU A 96 5.20 -0.37 -19.88
N LYS A 97 4.36 -1.39 -20.14
CA LYS A 97 3.81 -1.64 -21.49
C LYS A 97 2.83 -0.54 -21.87
N LEU A 98 1.95 -0.12 -20.95
CA LEU A 98 1.03 1.01 -21.15
C LEU A 98 1.77 2.33 -21.44
N SER A 99 2.84 2.60 -20.69
CA SER A 99 3.60 3.85 -20.80
C SER A 99 4.35 4.00 -22.14
N LYS A 100 4.60 2.90 -22.86
CA LYS A 100 5.24 2.91 -24.18
C LYS A 100 4.42 3.62 -25.24
N LEU A 101 3.10 3.65 -25.12
CA LEU A 101 2.22 4.42 -26.02
C LEU A 101 2.47 5.94 -25.95
N LYS A 102 3.14 6.43 -24.89
CA LYS A 102 3.36 7.87 -24.65
C LYS A 102 2.07 8.71 -24.60
N ASP A 103 0.93 8.08 -24.52
CA ASP A 103 -0.40 8.70 -24.43
C ASP A 103 -0.86 8.74 -22.97
N ILE A 104 -1.07 9.95 -22.45
CA ILE A 104 -1.56 10.18 -21.09
C ILE A 104 -3.02 9.74 -20.93
N ASN A 105 -3.81 9.76 -22.01
CA ASN A 105 -5.23 9.39 -21.95
C ASN A 105 -5.39 7.89 -21.70
N VAL A 106 -4.50 7.05 -22.27
CA VAL A 106 -4.46 5.60 -21.99
C VAL A 106 -4.18 5.34 -20.51
N ILE A 107 -3.23 6.06 -19.94
CA ILE A 107 -2.88 5.94 -18.50
C ILE A 107 -4.04 6.41 -17.61
N LYS A 108 -4.69 7.50 -17.99
CA LYS A 108 -5.86 8.04 -17.31
C LYS A 108 -7.02 7.03 -17.32
N GLU A 109 -7.34 6.48 -18.48
CA GLU A 109 -8.39 5.48 -18.67
C GLU A 109 -8.11 4.20 -17.89
N ALA A 110 -6.87 3.68 -17.92
CA ALA A 110 -6.46 2.53 -17.13
C ALA A 110 -6.59 2.77 -15.62
N GLY A 111 -6.23 3.97 -15.15
CA GLY A 111 -6.40 4.38 -13.76
C GLY A 111 -7.87 4.52 -13.36
N ASP A 112 -8.70 5.07 -14.24
CA ASP A 112 -10.15 5.24 -14.05
C ASP A 112 -10.86 3.89 -13.93
N ILE A 113 -10.60 2.97 -14.87
CA ILE A 113 -11.15 1.60 -14.85
C ILE A 113 -10.72 0.88 -13.55
N THR A 114 -9.45 0.99 -13.18
CA THR A 114 -8.96 0.37 -11.93
C THR A 114 -9.66 0.96 -10.71
N GLY A 115 -9.85 2.27 -10.66
CA GLY A 115 -10.54 2.94 -9.56
C GLY A 115 -11.99 2.52 -9.44
N GLU A 116 -12.72 2.50 -10.55
CA GLU A 116 -14.12 2.06 -10.62
C GLU A 116 -14.27 0.60 -10.20
N MET A 117 -13.48 -0.29 -10.78
CA MET A 117 -13.49 -1.71 -10.49
C MET A 117 -13.28 -1.99 -8.99
N LEU A 118 -12.33 -1.30 -8.36
CA LEU A 118 -12.06 -1.46 -6.93
C LEU A 118 -13.17 -0.88 -6.05
N GLN A 119 -13.68 0.31 -6.39
CA GLN A 119 -14.78 0.93 -5.66
C GLN A 119 -16.04 0.06 -5.68
N LYS A 120 -16.44 -0.38 -6.87
CA LYS A 120 -17.61 -1.24 -7.08
C LYS A 120 -17.47 -2.62 -6.41
N SER A 121 -16.23 -3.09 -6.25
CA SER A 121 -15.94 -4.34 -5.51
C SER A 121 -15.88 -4.15 -3.98
N GLY A 122 -16.03 -2.92 -3.48
CA GLY A 122 -16.01 -2.62 -2.04
C GLY A 122 -14.62 -2.45 -1.44
N CYS A 123 -13.55 -2.48 -2.24
CA CYS A 123 -12.21 -2.03 -1.84
C CYS A 123 -12.18 -0.51 -1.69
N ASN A 124 -11.29 0.00 -0.84
CA ASN A 124 -11.18 1.44 -0.59
C ASN A 124 -9.71 1.91 -0.49
N MET A 125 -8.73 1.02 -0.68
CA MET A 125 -7.31 1.35 -0.69
C MET A 125 -6.59 0.49 -1.73
N ASN A 126 -5.75 1.12 -2.57
CA ASN A 126 -4.91 0.41 -3.52
C ASN A 126 -3.43 0.75 -3.30
N PHE A 127 -2.58 -0.26 -3.14
CA PHE A 127 -1.13 -0.08 -3.08
C PHE A 127 -0.55 0.13 -4.50
N SER A 128 -0.94 1.23 -5.11
CA SER A 128 -0.58 1.72 -6.45
C SER A 128 -0.69 3.25 -6.46
N PRO A 129 0.09 3.95 -7.27
CA PRO A 129 1.05 3.50 -8.30
C PRO A 129 2.45 3.19 -7.77
N VAL A 130 3.21 2.42 -8.56
CA VAL A 130 4.66 2.23 -8.38
C VAL A 130 5.39 3.41 -9.01
N LEU A 131 6.06 4.21 -8.17
CA LEU A 131 6.83 5.39 -8.57
C LEU A 131 8.35 5.14 -8.66
N ASP A 132 8.75 3.87 -8.62
CA ASP A 132 10.12 3.47 -8.88
C ASP A 132 10.48 3.73 -10.34
N ILE A 133 11.74 4.12 -10.60
CA ILE A 133 12.25 4.36 -11.95
C ILE A 133 13.01 3.13 -12.40
N LEU A 134 12.68 2.60 -13.57
CA LEU A 134 13.40 1.48 -14.17
C LEU A 134 14.84 1.89 -14.50
N SER A 135 15.79 1.04 -14.21
CA SER A 135 17.21 1.20 -14.56
C SER A 135 17.83 -0.13 -14.88
N LYS A 136 19.03 -0.16 -15.49
CA LYS A 136 19.81 -1.38 -15.72
C LYS A 136 20.12 -2.17 -14.44
N LYS A 137 19.90 -1.56 -13.25
CA LYS A 137 20.11 -2.16 -11.92
C LYS A 137 18.82 -2.64 -11.27
N THR A 138 17.67 -2.33 -11.89
CA THR A 138 16.38 -2.68 -11.33
C THR A 138 16.21 -4.19 -11.30
N THR A 139 15.84 -4.70 -10.13
CA THR A 139 15.54 -6.12 -9.95
C THR A 139 14.22 -6.51 -10.62
N GLU A 140 14.05 -7.80 -10.91
CA GLU A 140 12.79 -8.34 -11.42
C GLU A 140 11.61 -8.04 -10.48
N ALA A 141 11.87 -7.90 -9.17
CA ALA A 141 10.84 -7.55 -8.20
C ALA A 141 10.10 -6.24 -8.55
N ILE A 142 10.78 -5.25 -9.11
CA ILE A 142 10.17 -4.02 -9.65
C ILE A 142 9.86 -4.21 -11.14
N GLY A 143 10.89 -4.40 -11.97
CA GLY A 143 10.75 -4.70 -13.39
C GLY A 143 9.70 -3.85 -14.11
N ASN A 144 8.77 -4.53 -14.77
CA ASN A 144 7.71 -3.91 -15.58
C ASN A 144 6.55 -3.27 -14.80
N ARG A 145 6.64 -3.23 -13.46
CA ARG A 145 5.63 -2.58 -12.59
C ARG A 145 5.72 -1.04 -12.61
N CYS A 146 6.82 -0.47 -13.07
CA CYS A 146 7.03 0.99 -13.13
C CYS A 146 6.68 1.56 -14.50
N TYR A 147 6.50 2.89 -14.58
CA TYR A 147 6.11 3.62 -15.80
C TYR A 147 7.29 4.03 -16.67
N GLY A 148 8.47 3.45 -16.50
CA GLY A 148 9.63 3.64 -17.39
C GLY A 148 10.93 4.03 -16.70
N GLU A 149 11.91 4.40 -17.52
CA GLU A 149 13.28 4.73 -17.12
C GLU A 149 13.50 6.23 -16.86
N ASN A 150 12.50 7.04 -17.20
CA ASN A 150 12.59 8.49 -17.11
C ASN A 150 11.75 9.02 -15.94
N ALA A 151 12.39 9.78 -15.05
CA ALA A 151 11.74 10.38 -13.89
C ALA A 151 10.55 11.29 -14.25
N TYR A 152 10.59 11.96 -15.42
CA TYR A 152 9.48 12.79 -15.89
C TYR A 152 8.25 11.93 -16.22
N ASN A 153 8.43 10.86 -17.00
CA ASN A 153 7.36 9.95 -17.38
C ASN A 153 6.76 9.24 -16.17
N VAL A 154 7.60 8.71 -15.27
CA VAL A 154 7.13 8.08 -14.03
C VAL A 154 6.36 9.07 -13.17
N SER A 155 6.81 10.32 -13.07
CA SER A 155 6.09 11.38 -12.37
C SER A 155 4.74 11.67 -13.01
N LYS A 156 4.71 11.88 -14.34
CA LYS A 156 3.51 12.22 -15.11
C LYS A 156 2.47 11.11 -15.00
N TYR A 157 2.84 9.90 -15.35
CA TYR A 157 1.92 8.76 -15.42
C TYR A 157 1.49 8.26 -14.04
N GLY A 158 2.44 8.09 -13.12
CA GLY A 158 2.11 7.67 -11.77
C GLY A 158 1.22 8.67 -11.03
N THR A 159 1.47 9.97 -11.19
CA THR A 159 0.59 11.00 -10.61
C THR A 159 -0.81 10.94 -11.20
N GLU A 160 -0.95 10.66 -12.50
CA GLU A 160 -2.25 10.54 -13.14
C GLU A 160 -3.04 9.35 -12.60
N VAL A 161 -2.42 8.16 -12.52
CA VAL A 161 -3.07 6.97 -11.91
C VAL A 161 -3.48 7.24 -10.47
N MET A 162 -2.63 7.89 -9.68
CA MET A 162 -2.98 8.30 -8.32
C MET A 162 -4.27 9.14 -8.30
N LYS A 163 -4.37 10.16 -9.18
CA LYS A 163 -5.55 11.04 -9.27
C LYS A 163 -6.82 10.29 -9.68
N GLN A 164 -6.71 9.35 -10.63
CA GLN A 164 -7.86 8.56 -11.05
C GLN A 164 -8.36 7.65 -9.93
N LEU A 165 -7.48 6.98 -9.19
CA LEU A 165 -7.85 6.21 -8.00
C LEU A 165 -8.57 7.11 -6.97
N GLN A 166 -8.01 8.28 -6.69
CA GLN A 166 -8.59 9.25 -5.73
C GLN A 166 -9.98 9.73 -6.16
N LYS A 167 -10.20 9.93 -7.47
CA LYS A 167 -11.51 10.30 -8.06
C LYS A 167 -12.60 9.27 -7.71
N HIS A 168 -12.24 8.00 -7.65
CA HIS A 168 -13.14 6.91 -7.26
C HIS A 168 -13.15 6.64 -5.75
N ASN A 169 -12.73 7.59 -4.92
CA ASN A 169 -12.60 7.42 -3.47
C ASN A 169 -11.72 6.22 -3.05
N ILE A 170 -10.79 5.80 -3.90
CA ILE A 170 -9.76 4.81 -3.56
C ILE A 170 -8.53 5.52 -3.01
N VAL A 171 -8.18 5.20 -1.78
CA VAL A 171 -6.93 5.69 -1.16
C VAL A 171 -5.74 5.12 -1.92
N SER A 172 -5.08 5.96 -2.71
CA SER A 172 -3.89 5.59 -3.49
C SER A 172 -2.64 5.63 -2.63
N VAL A 173 -1.82 4.57 -2.67
CA VAL A 173 -0.57 4.45 -1.90
C VAL A 173 0.61 4.45 -2.86
N ILE A 174 1.32 5.58 -2.93
CA ILE A 174 2.52 5.69 -3.77
C ILE A 174 3.69 4.88 -3.19
N LYS A 175 4.42 4.11 -4.03
CA LYS A 175 5.46 3.18 -3.58
C LYS A 175 6.62 3.02 -4.57
N HIS A 176 7.81 2.62 -4.14
CA HIS A 176 8.34 2.34 -2.80
C HIS A 176 9.40 3.39 -2.46
N PHE A 177 9.06 4.37 -1.64
CA PHE A 177 10.01 5.45 -1.29
C PHE A 177 11.26 4.86 -0.59
N PRO A 178 12.48 5.32 -0.89
CA PRO A 178 12.88 6.46 -1.73
C PRO A 178 13.23 6.09 -3.19
N GLY A 179 12.67 5.02 -3.76
CA GLY A 179 12.90 4.58 -5.12
C GLY A 179 13.74 3.30 -5.20
N GLN A 180 13.06 2.15 -5.21
CA GLN A 180 13.70 0.83 -5.18
C GLN A 180 14.28 0.43 -6.55
N GLY A 181 13.89 1.07 -7.64
CA GLY A 181 14.42 0.81 -8.98
C GLY A 181 15.93 1.06 -9.15
N ALA A 182 16.57 1.75 -8.19
CA ALA A 182 18.02 1.98 -8.19
C ALA A 182 18.85 0.85 -7.56
N CYS A 183 18.22 -0.20 -7.02
CA CYS A 183 18.90 -1.26 -6.26
C CYS A 183 19.29 -2.45 -7.13
N LYS A 184 20.49 -2.99 -6.91
CA LYS A 184 21.01 -4.20 -7.58
C LYS A 184 20.63 -5.52 -6.89
N ALA A 185 20.25 -5.50 -5.61
CA ALA A 185 20.04 -6.71 -4.83
C ALA A 185 18.59 -7.14 -4.85
N ASP A 186 18.37 -8.42 -5.04
CA ASP A 186 17.08 -9.06 -4.83
C ASP A 186 16.71 -9.02 -3.34
N SER A 187 15.60 -8.35 -3.03
CA SER A 187 15.08 -8.19 -1.68
C SER A 187 14.64 -9.49 -1.01
N HIS A 188 14.64 -10.61 -1.74
CA HIS A 188 14.28 -11.91 -1.19
C HIS A 188 15.35 -12.49 -0.27
N TYR A 189 16.63 -12.11 -0.41
CA TYR A 189 17.72 -12.69 0.37
C TYR A 189 18.54 -11.67 1.17
N LEU A 190 18.71 -10.45 0.66
CA LEU A 190 19.48 -9.37 1.29
C LEU A 190 18.70 -8.06 1.24
N LEU A 191 18.87 -7.20 2.27
CA LEU A 191 18.33 -5.86 2.22
C LEU A 191 19.00 -5.10 1.05
N PRO A 192 18.21 -4.68 0.02
CA PRO A 192 18.76 -3.89 -1.05
C PRO A 192 19.40 -2.62 -0.50
N SER A 193 20.52 -2.20 -1.07
CA SER A 193 21.23 -1.02 -0.57
C SER A 193 21.70 -0.09 -1.68
N ILE A 194 21.67 1.22 -1.41
CA ILE A 194 22.26 2.27 -2.23
C ILE A 194 23.22 3.12 -1.41
N LYS A 195 24.28 3.61 -2.04
CA LYS A 195 25.25 4.51 -1.37
C LYS A 195 24.57 5.82 -0.94
N LYS A 196 23.79 6.40 -1.85
CA LYS A 196 23.17 7.73 -1.68
C LYS A 196 21.80 7.75 -2.35
N MET A 197 20.88 8.45 -1.73
CA MET A 197 19.59 8.77 -2.30
C MET A 197 19.74 9.87 -3.36
N GLU A 198 19.52 9.53 -4.62
CA GLU A 198 19.63 10.47 -5.73
C GLU A 198 18.35 11.32 -5.86
N LYS A 199 18.53 12.61 -6.20
CA LYS A 199 17.39 13.52 -6.44
C LYS A 199 16.49 13.01 -7.57
N TYR A 200 17.09 12.39 -8.57
CA TYR A 200 16.39 11.82 -9.72
C TYR A 200 15.38 10.75 -9.29
N ASN A 201 15.79 9.80 -8.44
CA ASN A 201 14.94 8.69 -8.01
C ASN A 201 13.75 9.11 -7.14
N ILE A 202 13.87 10.24 -6.44
CA ILE A 202 12.79 10.75 -5.57
C ILE A 202 11.88 11.75 -6.27
N LYS A 203 12.22 12.20 -7.49
CA LYS A 203 11.43 13.18 -8.25
C LYS A 203 9.97 12.76 -8.43
N PRO A 204 9.65 11.49 -8.78
CA PRO A 204 8.25 11.06 -8.90
C PRO A 204 7.46 11.18 -7.59
N PHE A 205 8.09 10.85 -6.46
CA PHE A 205 7.45 10.98 -5.14
C PHE A 205 7.20 12.44 -4.76
N ILE A 206 8.13 13.35 -5.08
CA ILE A 206 7.95 14.79 -4.84
C ILE A 206 6.81 15.31 -5.71
N SER A 207 6.76 14.91 -6.99
CA SER A 207 5.65 15.24 -7.88
C SER A 207 4.31 14.77 -7.32
N ALA A 208 4.23 13.52 -6.85
CA ALA A 208 3.01 12.98 -6.25
C ALA A 208 2.60 13.75 -4.98
N ILE A 209 3.56 14.10 -4.11
CA ILE A 209 3.30 14.92 -2.90
C ILE A 209 2.68 16.27 -3.29
N GLN A 210 3.27 16.94 -4.28
CA GLN A 210 2.78 18.25 -4.78
C GLN A 210 1.39 18.15 -5.42
N ASN A 211 1.03 16.97 -5.92
CA ASN A 211 -0.28 16.68 -6.52
C ASN A 211 -1.24 15.94 -5.58
N GLY A 212 -1.03 15.99 -4.26
CA GLY A 212 -2.01 15.54 -3.29
C GLY A 212 -1.91 14.07 -2.90
N ALA A 213 -0.73 13.46 -2.95
CA ALA A 213 -0.54 12.12 -2.39
C ALA A 213 -0.91 12.08 -0.90
N ASP A 214 -1.74 11.14 -0.51
CA ASP A 214 -2.23 10.98 0.86
C ASP A 214 -1.49 9.91 1.66
N ILE A 215 -1.01 8.86 1.00
CA ILE A 215 -0.19 7.80 1.63
C ILE A 215 1.08 7.57 0.81
N MET A 216 2.18 7.37 1.54
CA MET A 216 3.48 6.98 1.00
C MET A 216 3.96 5.69 1.66
N MET A 217 4.20 4.65 0.86
CA MET A 217 4.85 3.43 1.33
C MET A 217 6.36 3.56 1.27
N VAL A 218 7.02 3.27 2.40
CA VAL A 218 8.47 3.29 2.53
C VAL A 218 9.02 1.88 2.43
N GLY A 219 9.85 1.65 1.42
CA GLY A 219 10.43 0.35 1.12
C GLY A 219 11.54 -0.08 2.08
N HIS A 220 11.91 -1.37 2.00
CA HIS A 220 12.91 -2.00 2.85
C HIS A 220 14.31 -1.96 2.22
N MET A 221 14.81 -0.77 1.93
CA MET A 221 16.16 -0.58 1.39
C MET A 221 17.06 0.21 2.32
N ILE A 222 18.34 -0.14 2.39
CA ILE A 222 19.35 0.63 3.13
C ILE A 222 19.85 1.78 2.26
N VAL A 223 19.75 3.00 2.76
CA VAL A 223 20.30 4.21 2.16
C VAL A 223 21.49 4.66 3.00
N LYS A 224 22.71 4.25 2.59
CA LYS A 224 23.92 4.32 3.44
C LYS A 224 24.27 5.71 3.95
N ASN A 225 23.99 6.77 3.17
CA ASN A 225 24.22 8.16 3.58
C ASN A 225 23.15 8.69 4.57
N ILE A 226 22.11 7.91 4.89
CA ILE A 226 21.08 8.25 5.87
C ILE A 226 21.15 7.30 7.07
N SER A 227 21.18 6.02 6.81
CA SER A 227 21.33 4.97 7.81
C SER A 227 22.05 3.77 7.20
N ARG A 228 23.14 3.32 7.85
CA ARG A 228 23.87 2.11 7.43
C ARG A 228 23.31 0.83 8.06
N ILE A 229 22.50 0.97 9.11
CA ILE A 229 22.01 -0.15 9.92
C ILE A 229 20.54 -0.45 9.60
N TYR A 230 19.70 0.60 9.52
CA TYR A 230 18.26 0.43 9.36
C TYR A 230 17.83 0.72 7.92
N PRO A 231 16.99 -0.13 7.33
CA PRO A 231 16.34 0.17 6.06
C PRO A 231 15.44 1.40 6.20
N ALA A 232 15.10 2.01 5.08
CA ALA A 232 14.35 3.28 5.04
C ALA A 232 13.06 3.23 5.88
N SER A 233 12.30 2.14 5.80
CA SER A 233 11.07 1.91 6.57
C SER A 233 11.26 1.83 8.09
N LEU A 234 12.44 1.42 8.56
CA LEU A 234 12.77 1.31 9.99
C LEU A 234 13.69 2.45 10.47
N SER A 235 14.04 3.40 9.60
CA SER A 235 14.96 4.49 9.88
C SER A 235 14.25 5.76 10.31
N ARG A 236 14.40 6.13 11.59
CA ARG A 236 13.89 7.40 12.11
C ARG A 236 14.43 8.62 11.34
N LYS A 237 15.71 8.56 10.90
CA LYS A 237 16.31 9.63 10.09
C LYS A 237 15.60 9.78 8.74
N MET A 238 15.22 8.67 8.12
CA MET A 238 14.47 8.68 6.86
C MET A 238 13.07 9.26 7.04
N ILE A 239 12.30 8.75 8.00
CA ILE A 239 10.93 9.23 8.26
C ILE A 239 10.93 10.72 8.63
N LYS A 240 11.90 11.16 9.47
CA LYS A 240 12.07 12.58 9.79
C LYS A 240 12.38 13.41 8.53
N LYS A 241 13.18 12.89 7.60
CA LYS A 241 13.49 13.57 6.33
C LYS A 241 12.23 13.70 5.44
N ILE A 242 11.38 12.66 5.35
CA ILE A 242 10.10 12.73 4.64
C ILE A 242 9.24 13.85 5.23
N ARG A 243 9.11 13.91 6.55
CA ARG A 243 8.29 14.92 7.24
C ARG A 243 8.82 16.35 7.11
N LEU A 244 10.10 16.55 7.36
CA LEU A 244 10.68 17.91 7.48
C LEU A 244 11.20 18.45 6.15
N LYS A 245 11.94 17.63 5.37
CA LYS A 245 12.53 18.10 4.12
C LYS A 245 11.53 18.10 2.98
N TYR A 246 10.75 17.01 2.84
CA TYR A 246 9.76 16.90 1.77
C TYR A 246 8.36 17.36 2.19
N LYS A 247 8.22 17.80 3.44
CA LYS A 247 6.98 18.39 4.00
C LYS A 247 5.74 17.51 3.81
N PHE A 248 5.92 16.18 3.72
CA PHE A 248 4.82 15.25 3.55
C PHE A 248 3.95 15.19 4.81
N LYS A 249 2.70 15.59 4.69
CA LYS A 249 1.73 15.65 5.81
C LYS A 249 0.86 14.40 5.92
N GLY A 250 0.73 13.64 4.82
CA GLY A 250 -0.11 12.43 4.73
C GLY A 250 0.39 11.26 5.58
N VAL A 251 -0.22 10.12 5.42
CA VAL A 251 0.10 8.88 6.16
C VAL A 251 1.36 8.22 5.58
N ILE A 252 2.27 7.77 6.44
CA ILE A 252 3.44 6.97 6.05
C ILE A 252 3.18 5.53 6.47
N ILE A 253 3.25 4.60 5.52
CA ILE A 253 3.13 3.16 5.75
C ILE A 253 4.45 2.46 5.44
N THR A 254 4.77 1.38 6.16
CA THR A 254 5.88 0.48 5.79
C THR A 254 5.49 -0.41 4.62
N ASP A 255 6.46 -0.90 3.86
CA ASP A 255 6.30 -2.13 3.09
C ASP A 255 6.07 -3.34 4.04
N ASP A 256 5.71 -4.51 3.50
CA ASP A 256 5.34 -5.69 4.30
C ASP A 256 6.51 -6.16 5.18
N LEU A 257 6.35 -6.05 6.50
CA LEU A 257 7.35 -6.50 7.47
C LEU A 257 7.61 -8.02 7.42
N LYS A 258 6.76 -8.79 6.72
CA LYS A 258 7.00 -10.23 6.50
C LYS A 258 8.08 -10.51 5.45
N MET A 259 8.47 -9.52 4.66
CA MET A 259 9.53 -9.69 3.66
C MET A 259 10.76 -10.32 4.31
N ARG A 260 11.31 -11.37 3.63
CA ARG A 260 12.32 -12.28 4.22
C ARG A 260 13.47 -11.54 4.88
N ALA A 261 14.04 -10.53 4.21
CA ALA A 261 15.15 -9.75 4.73
C ALA A 261 14.84 -9.03 6.05
N ILE A 262 13.61 -8.52 6.24
CA ILE A 262 13.19 -7.90 7.50
C ILE A 262 12.95 -8.95 8.58
N LYS A 263 12.23 -10.01 8.25
CA LYS A 263 11.90 -11.07 9.20
C LYS A 263 13.16 -11.76 9.75
N TYR A 264 14.13 -12.07 8.88
CA TYR A 264 15.38 -12.74 9.31
C TYR A 264 16.27 -11.84 10.16
N ILE A 265 16.40 -10.56 9.79
CA ILE A 265 17.34 -9.65 10.49
C ILE A 265 16.77 -9.15 11.81
N TYR A 266 15.46 -8.84 11.86
CA TYR A 266 14.86 -8.18 13.02
C TYR A 266 13.84 -9.03 13.78
N GLY A 267 13.29 -10.10 13.14
CA GLY A 267 12.14 -10.81 13.68
C GLY A 267 10.88 -9.93 13.76
N THR A 268 9.75 -10.53 14.09
CA THR A 268 8.43 -9.88 14.06
C THR A 268 8.31 -8.72 15.05
N LYS A 269 8.61 -8.99 16.32
CA LYS A 269 8.43 -8.02 17.43
C LYS A 269 9.32 -6.80 17.27
N ASP A 270 10.59 -7.02 16.95
CA ASP A 270 11.56 -5.93 16.85
C ASP A 270 11.36 -5.10 15.58
N ALA A 271 10.98 -5.72 14.44
CA ALA A 271 10.61 -5.01 13.23
C ALA A 271 9.43 -4.08 13.47
N LEU A 272 8.35 -4.56 14.09
CA LEU A 272 7.17 -3.76 14.40
C LEU A 272 7.52 -2.61 15.36
N LYS A 273 8.24 -2.90 16.43
CA LYS A 273 8.72 -1.88 17.38
C LYS A 273 9.54 -0.80 16.67
N LYS A 274 10.52 -1.20 15.85
CA LYS A 274 11.38 -0.27 15.09
C LYS A 274 10.58 0.58 14.09
N ALA A 275 9.61 -0.01 13.38
CA ALA A 275 8.74 0.72 12.46
C ALA A 275 7.95 1.84 13.19
N ILE A 276 7.40 1.53 14.36
CA ILE A 276 6.68 2.52 15.18
C ILE A 276 7.65 3.59 15.71
N TYR A 277 8.81 3.22 16.23
CA TYR A 277 9.82 4.19 16.70
C TYR A 277 10.37 5.08 15.57
N ALA A 278 10.50 4.54 14.37
CA ALA A 278 10.96 5.31 13.22
C ALA A 278 10.00 6.46 12.88
N GLY A 279 8.70 6.27 13.08
CA GLY A 279 7.71 7.31 12.85
C GLY A 279 6.68 6.98 11.78
N ASN A 280 6.58 5.72 11.33
CA ASN A 280 5.52 5.30 10.42
C ASN A 280 4.16 5.42 11.11
N ASP A 281 3.14 5.83 10.39
CA ASP A 281 1.78 5.94 10.91
C ASP A 281 1.05 4.60 10.81
N LEU A 282 1.17 3.93 9.66
CA LEU A 282 0.66 2.59 9.41
C LEU A 282 1.81 1.59 9.25
N VAL A 283 1.57 0.36 9.59
CA VAL A 283 2.47 -0.77 9.37
C VAL A 283 1.72 -1.86 8.64
N LEU A 284 2.25 -2.30 7.50
CA LEU A 284 1.78 -3.48 6.81
C LEU A 284 2.40 -4.71 7.49
N PHE A 285 1.53 -5.55 8.05
CA PHE A 285 1.93 -6.55 9.03
C PHE A 285 1.20 -7.87 8.76
N ARG A 286 1.92 -8.84 8.23
CA ARG A 286 1.35 -10.15 7.86
C ARG A 286 2.19 -11.28 8.42
N PHE A 287 1.80 -11.83 9.57
CA PHE A 287 2.46 -12.95 10.21
C PHE A 287 1.44 -14.03 10.61
N ASN A 288 1.88 -15.04 11.34
CA ASN A 288 0.97 -16.01 11.96
C ASN A 288 0.28 -15.41 13.20
N LYS A 289 -0.82 -16.04 13.64
CA LYS A 289 -1.66 -15.57 14.76
C LYS A 289 -0.85 -15.23 16.02
N LYS A 290 0.02 -16.13 16.45
CA LYS A 290 0.78 -15.97 17.70
C LYS A 290 1.76 -14.79 17.63
N ASP A 291 2.54 -14.72 16.57
CA ASP A 291 3.55 -13.66 16.40
C ASP A 291 2.91 -12.27 16.32
N GLU A 292 1.74 -12.15 15.68
CA GLU A 292 1.02 -10.87 15.57
C GLU A 292 0.48 -10.40 16.91
N THR A 293 -0.26 -11.26 17.62
CA THR A 293 -0.83 -10.90 18.92
C THR A 293 0.26 -10.56 19.94
N ASP A 294 1.31 -11.36 19.99
CA ASP A 294 2.46 -11.10 20.86
C ASP A 294 3.16 -9.77 20.56
N ALA A 295 3.28 -9.41 19.26
CA ALA A 295 3.91 -8.16 18.85
C ALA A 295 3.02 -6.95 19.20
N ILE A 296 1.70 -7.07 19.04
CA ILE A 296 0.73 -6.04 19.42
C ILE A 296 0.76 -5.84 20.94
N GLU A 297 0.66 -6.92 21.72
CA GLU A 297 0.69 -6.86 23.19
C GLU A 297 2.02 -6.28 23.72
N MET A 298 3.14 -6.61 23.07
CA MET A 298 4.43 -5.97 23.38
C MET A 298 4.37 -4.46 23.15
N LEU A 299 3.79 -3.97 22.04
CA LEU A 299 3.67 -2.54 21.79
C LEU A 299 2.79 -1.85 22.85
N ILE A 300 1.65 -2.47 23.22
CA ILE A 300 0.76 -1.98 24.26
C ILE A 300 1.54 -1.82 25.57
N LYS A 301 2.30 -2.84 25.97
CA LYS A 301 3.16 -2.79 27.17
C LYS A 301 4.21 -1.69 27.11
N LEU A 302 4.81 -1.46 25.93
CA LEU A 302 5.81 -0.42 25.75
C LEU A 302 5.21 1.00 25.88
N VAL A 303 3.99 1.20 25.40
CA VAL A 303 3.26 2.48 25.54
C VAL A 303 2.88 2.69 27.01
N ASN A 304 2.27 1.69 27.66
CA ASN A 304 1.85 1.78 29.07
C ASN A 304 3.03 2.04 30.03
N LYS A 305 4.21 1.49 29.71
CA LYS A 305 5.45 1.75 30.45
C LYS A 305 6.15 3.07 30.07
N GLY A 306 5.56 3.92 29.21
CA GLY A 306 6.12 5.18 28.74
C GLY A 306 7.35 5.05 27.84
N LYS A 307 7.76 3.83 27.46
CA LYS A 307 8.88 3.58 26.54
C LYS A 307 8.57 4.09 25.13
N ILE A 308 7.31 4.05 24.70
CA ILE A 308 6.78 4.75 23.53
C ILE A 308 5.84 5.84 24.05
N LYS A 309 6.11 7.09 23.73
CA LYS A 309 5.27 8.20 24.20
C LYS A 309 3.90 8.14 23.54
N GLN A 310 2.83 8.16 24.31
CA GLN A 310 1.45 8.11 23.82
C GLN A 310 1.17 9.16 22.74
N ARG A 311 1.64 10.40 22.92
CA ARG A 311 1.53 11.47 21.89
C ARG A 311 2.11 11.11 20.52
N ARG A 312 3.03 10.13 20.45
CA ARG A 312 3.56 9.61 19.18
C ARG A 312 2.49 8.76 18.48
N ILE A 313 1.80 7.92 19.24
CA ILE A 313 0.69 7.08 18.77
C ILE A 313 -0.47 7.97 18.35
N ASP A 314 -0.89 8.90 19.21
CA ASP A 314 -2.03 9.80 18.96
C ASP A 314 -1.87 10.58 17.64
N ARG A 315 -0.68 11.08 17.35
CA ARG A 315 -0.41 11.79 16.07
C ARG A 315 -0.59 10.90 14.84
N SER A 316 -0.25 9.62 14.93
CA SER A 316 -0.46 8.69 13.83
C SER A 316 -1.91 8.32 13.66
N VAL A 317 -2.58 7.99 14.75
CA VAL A 317 -4.02 7.68 14.75
C VAL A 317 -4.83 8.85 14.22
N LYS A 318 -4.45 10.10 14.58
CA LYS A 318 -5.09 11.30 14.05
C LYS A 318 -5.03 11.33 12.52
N ARG A 319 -3.84 11.17 11.92
CA ARG A 319 -3.69 11.17 10.45
C ARG A 319 -4.50 10.06 9.78
N ILE A 320 -4.54 8.87 10.40
CA ILE A 320 -5.27 7.73 9.86
C ILE A 320 -6.78 7.99 9.88
N ILE A 321 -7.30 8.54 10.98
CA ILE A 321 -8.74 8.87 11.10
C ILE A 321 -9.10 10.00 10.13
N GLU A 322 -8.31 11.07 10.06
CA GLU A 322 -8.51 12.17 9.12
C GLU A 322 -8.52 11.66 7.66
N LEU A 323 -7.64 10.71 7.34
CA LEU A 323 -7.62 10.10 6.01
C LEU A 323 -8.89 9.28 5.73
N LYS A 324 -9.34 8.46 6.69
CA LYS A 324 -10.59 7.69 6.56
C LYS A 324 -11.80 8.62 6.36
N GLN A 325 -11.83 9.73 7.08
CA GLN A 325 -12.88 10.75 6.94
C GLN A 325 -12.83 11.43 5.57
N LYS A 326 -11.63 11.82 5.11
CA LYS A 326 -11.43 12.44 3.79
C LYS A 326 -12.02 11.61 2.64
N TYR A 327 -11.90 10.30 2.73
CA TYR A 327 -12.36 9.34 1.71
C TYR A 327 -13.74 8.74 2.02
N ASN A 328 -14.43 9.25 3.02
CA ASN A 328 -15.74 8.73 3.44
C ASN A 328 -15.76 7.21 3.61
N ILE A 329 -14.65 6.65 4.15
CA ILE A 329 -14.54 5.20 4.34
C ILE A 329 -15.67 4.73 5.26
N SER A 330 -16.36 3.67 4.86
CA SER A 330 -17.46 3.09 5.61
C SER A 330 -17.45 1.55 5.58
N ASP A 331 -18.07 0.96 6.59
CA ASP A 331 -18.29 -0.49 6.65
C ASP A 331 -19.68 -0.87 6.08
N ASN A 332 -20.22 -0.03 5.19
CA ASN A 332 -21.44 -0.36 4.48
C ASN A 332 -21.24 -1.65 3.66
N ILE A 333 -22.14 -2.60 3.82
CA ILE A 333 -22.14 -3.90 3.15
C ILE A 333 -22.92 -3.91 1.84
N ASN A 334 -23.60 -2.81 1.50
CA ASN A 334 -24.26 -2.65 0.20
C ASN A 334 -23.17 -2.40 -0.86
N ILE A 335 -22.76 -3.46 -1.50
CA ILE A 335 -21.77 -3.48 -2.59
C ILE A 335 -22.52 -3.92 -3.83
N ASP A 336 -22.66 -2.99 -4.78
CA ASP A 336 -23.45 -3.22 -6.02
C ASP A 336 -22.77 -4.19 -6.96
N GLY A 337 -21.44 -4.29 -6.90
CA GLY A 337 -20.64 -5.06 -7.83
C GLY A 337 -20.37 -4.32 -9.14
N CYS A 338 -19.50 -4.90 -9.98
CA CYS A 338 -19.16 -4.38 -11.31
C CYS A 338 -20.06 -4.98 -12.39
N ASN A 339 -20.32 -4.22 -13.43
CA ASN A 339 -20.63 -4.79 -14.73
C ASN A 339 -19.33 -5.32 -15.36
N ILE A 340 -19.09 -6.63 -15.22
CA ILE A 340 -17.83 -7.26 -15.61
C ILE A 340 -17.61 -7.16 -17.12
N GLU A 341 -18.66 -7.33 -17.94
CA GLU A 341 -18.59 -7.26 -19.40
C GLU A 341 -18.14 -5.87 -19.86
N GLU A 342 -18.71 -4.82 -19.28
CA GLU A 342 -18.36 -3.44 -19.59
C GLU A 342 -16.90 -3.14 -19.18
N ILE A 343 -16.49 -3.54 -18.00
CA ILE A 343 -15.12 -3.37 -17.51
C ILE A 343 -14.14 -4.11 -18.44
N ASN A 344 -14.42 -5.35 -18.79
CA ASN A 344 -13.60 -6.15 -19.67
C ASN A 344 -13.48 -5.55 -21.09
N SER A 345 -14.60 -5.09 -21.65
CA SER A 345 -14.61 -4.40 -22.97
C SER A 345 -13.67 -3.17 -22.96
N ARG A 346 -13.71 -2.37 -21.90
CA ARG A 346 -12.81 -1.19 -21.74
C ARG A 346 -11.36 -1.60 -21.56
N ILE A 347 -11.07 -2.67 -20.80
CA ILE A 347 -9.72 -3.23 -20.66
C ILE A 347 -9.18 -3.70 -22.00
N ASP A 348 -9.98 -4.44 -22.77
CA ASP A 348 -9.60 -4.98 -24.07
C ASP A 348 -9.33 -3.85 -25.08
N SER A 349 -10.14 -2.79 -25.06
CA SER A 349 -9.91 -1.60 -25.88
C SER A 349 -8.53 -0.96 -25.60
N ILE A 350 -8.16 -0.82 -24.32
CA ILE A 350 -6.84 -0.32 -23.93
C ILE A 350 -5.73 -1.25 -24.41
N ASN A 351 -5.87 -2.56 -24.12
CA ASN A 351 -4.85 -3.55 -24.46
C ASN A 351 -4.64 -3.64 -25.98
N SER A 352 -5.70 -3.60 -26.77
CA SER A 352 -5.65 -3.60 -28.23
C SER A 352 -4.88 -2.38 -28.81
N ARG A 353 -5.08 -1.19 -28.22
CA ARG A 353 -4.29 0.00 -28.62
C ARG A 353 -2.80 -0.21 -28.40
N VAL A 354 -2.41 -0.91 -27.33
CA VAL A 354 -1.02 -1.24 -27.03
C VAL A 354 -0.44 -2.26 -28.03
N ASP A 355 -1.25 -3.24 -28.43
CA ASP A 355 -0.80 -4.29 -29.35
C ASP A 355 -0.68 -3.76 -30.78
N ASN A 356 -1.62 -2.90 -31.22
CA ASN A 356 -1.56 -2.23 -32.53
C ASN A 356 -0.33 -1.30 -32.65
N TYR A 357 0.01 -0.57 -31.60
CA TYR A 357 1.22 0.28 -31.57
C TYR A 357 2.52 -0.50 -31.80
N LYS A 358 2.56 -1.79 -31.42
CA LYS A 358 3.71 -2.67 -31.68
C LYS A 358 3.79 -3.16 -33.13
N ALA A 359 2.67 -3.23 -33.82
CA ALA A 359 2.63 -3.67 -35.21
C ALA A 359 3.09 -2.57 -36.17
N GLU A 360 3.10 -1.30 -35.71
CA GLU A 360 3.54 -0.13 -36.50
C GLU A 360 5.05 0.20 -36.34
N LEU A 361 5.77 -0.50 -35.42
CA LEU A 361 7.21 -0.34 -35.14
C LEU A 361 8.01 -1.53 -35.67
#